data_1eda4263b9e7181cd2d38d2a5c4d3431
#
_entry.id   1eda4263b9e7181cd2d38d2a5c4d3431
#
_cell.length_a   1.000
_cell.length_b   1.000
_cell.length_c   1.000
_cell.angle_alpha   90.00
_cell.angle_beta   90.00
_cell.angle_gamma   90.00
#
_symmetry.space_group_name_H-M   'P 1'
#
loop_
_entity.id
_entity.type
_entity.pdbx_description
1 polymer ?
#
loop_
_entity_poly.entity_id
_entity_poly.type
_entity_poly.pdbx_seq_one_letter_code
_entity_poly.pdbx_strand_id
1 'polypeptide(L)'
;RSAIHDLYMKEGMIKTKGIGDEEAAKTSTYQMYWDYSEPLNQVKPHRILAINRGEREGALEVTIDVDVDSAVLLLQKKVKINNNYHKDAIEDGVVRLLSPAVIREIRSDETDEADSHGIGIFSENLKNLLMTQPIKGSRVLGVDPGIRTGTKCAALDETGKYLGSFLIRQVTDPDGSYNAVNEAIRKYNIQVVAVGNAGTLLHH
;
A
#
# COMPACT_ATOMS: atom_id res chain seq x y z
N ARG A 1 20.51 21.30 13.10
CA ARG A 1 19.80 20.39 12.21
C ARG A 1 18.52 19.89 12.87
N SER A 2 18.57 19.31 14.07
CA SER A 2 17.41 18.82 14.83
C SER A 2 16.30 19.89 14.97
N ALA A 3 16.64 21.12 15.36
CA ALA A 3 15.65 22.19 15.52
C ALA A 3 14.92 22.60 14.22
N ILE A 4 15.57 22.45 13.06
CA ILE A 4 14.92 22.66 11.75
C ILE A 4 14.04 21.46 11.40
N HIS A 5 14.48 20.26 11.70
CA HIS A 5 13.69 19.05 11.56
C HIS A 5 12.39 19.14 12.36
N ASP A 6 12.47 19.49 13.64
CA ASP A 6 11.30 19.66 14.52
C ASP A 6 10.34 20.75 14.01
N LEU A 7 10.88 21.86 13.49
CA LEU A 7 10.10 22.92 12.87
C LEU A 7 9.34 22.40 11.63
N TYR A 8 10.04 21.71 10.74
CA TYR A 8 9.45 21.22 9.50
C TYR A 8 8.43 20.09 9.75
N MET A 9 8.69 19.20 10.70
CA MET A 9 7.70 18.20 11.11
C MET A 9 6.42 18.81 11.68
N LYS A 10 6.55 19.94 12.39
CA LYS A 10 5.39 20.61 12.99
C LYS A 10 4.58 21.42 11.99
N GLU A 11 5.23 22.14 11.07
CA GLU A 11 4.63 23.17 10.23
C GLU A 11 4.63 22.81 8.74
N GLY A 12 5.38 21.75 8.34
CA GLY A 12 5.49 21.33 6.95
C GLY A 12 4.26 20.59 6.45
N MET A 13 4.08 20.66 5.14
CA MET A 13 3.00 19.99 4.42
C MET A 13 3.58 19.03 3.39
N ILE A 14 3.09 17.80 3.35
CA ILE A 14 3.32 16.92 2.19
C ILE A 14 2.32 17.31 1.10
N LYS A 15 2.81 17.52 -0.10
CA LYS A 15 1.99 17.82 -1.28
C LYS A 15 2.30 16.83 -2.39
N THR A 16 1.27 16.37 -3.07
CA THR A 16 1.44 15.53 -4.25
C THR A 16 0.70 16.12 -5.44
N LYS A 17 1.26 15.91 -6.62
CA LYS A 17 0.67 16.31 -7.89
C LYS A 17 0.75 15.15 -8.86
N GLY A 18 -0.35 14.82 -9.51
CA GLY A 18 -0.38 13.78 -10.53
C GLY A 18 0.38 14.18 -11.79
N ILE A 19 1.02 13.20 -12.40
CA ILE A 19 1.76 13.34 -13.66
C ILE A 19 0.88 12.82 -14.81
N GLY A 20 0.35 13.70 -15.63
CA GLY A 20 -0.54 13.36 -16.75
C GLY A 20 -1.70 14.33 -16.92
N ASP A 21 -2.65 13.94 -17.76
CA ASP A 21 -3.86 14.70 -18.04
C ASP A 21 -5.05 14.28 -17.16
N GLU A 22 -6.20 14.92 -17.32
CA GLU A 22 -7.43 14.63 -16.58
C GLU A 22 -7.95 13.20 -16.82
N GLU A 23 -7.67 12.60 -17.96
CA GLU A 23 -8.11 11.25 -18.29
C GLU A 23 -7.24 10.21 -17.57
N ALA A 24 -5.93 10.46 -17.49
CA ALA A 24 -5.00 9.70 -16.66
C ALA A 24 -5.37 9.79 -15.17
N ALA A 25 -5.80 10.96 -14.69
CA ALA A 25 -6.26 11.15 -13.32
C ALA A 25 -7.47 10.25 -12.98
N LYS A 26 -8.46 10.15 -13.87
CA LYS A 26 -9.69 9.37 -13.65
C LYS A 26 -9.46 7.86 -13.61
N THR A 27 -8.44 7.38 -14.33
CA THR A 27 -8.11 5.94 -14.44
C THR A 27 -7.02 5.50 -13.50
N SER A 28 -6.32 6.45 -12.84
CA SER A 28 -5.21 6.17 -11.95
C SER A 28 -5.67 5.56 -10.63
N THR A 29 -4.94 4.54 -10.17
CA THR A 29 -5.08 4.00 -8.80
C THR A 29 -4.71 5.02 -7.72
N TYR A 30 -4.03 6.12 -8.12
CA TYR A 30 -3.59 7.23 -7.25
C TYR A 30 -4.48 8.47 -7.34
N GLN A 31 -5.71 8.34 -7.86
CA GLN A 31 -6.64 9.46 -8.03
C GLN A 31 -6.82 10.29 -6.75
N MET A 32 -6.87 9.65 -5.59
CA MET A 32 -7.00 10.33 -4.29
C MET A 32 -5.80 11.23 -3.95
N TYR A 33 -4.65 10.98 -4.56
CA TYR A 33 -3.39 11.72 -4.35
C TYR A 33 -3.00 12.59 -5.54
N TRP A 34 -3.91 12.79 -6.51
CA TRP A 34 -3.61 13.53 -7.74
C TRP A 34 -3.38 15.02 -7.50
N ASP A 35 -4.08 15.60 -6.53
CA ASP A 35 -3.86 16.95 -6.01
C ASP A 35 -4.15 16.90 -4.49
N TYR A 36 -3.15 16.49 -3.75
CA TYR A 36 -3.32 16.20 -2.33
C TYR A 36 -2.33 17.01 -1.49
N SER A 37 -2.79 17.45 -0.32
CA SER A 37 -1.97 18.19 0.66
C SER A 37 -2.42 17.85 2.09
N GLU A 38 -1.47 17.51 2.96
CA GLU A 38 -1.73 17.20 4.38
C GLU A 38 -0.54 17.64 5.24
N PRO A 39 -0.78 18.11 6.50
CA PRO A 39 0.30 18.38 7.43
C PRO A 39 1.14 17.13 7.71
N LEU A 40 2.47 17.24 7.71
CA LEU A 40 3.39 16.12 7.95
C LEU A 40 3.08 15.36 9.24
N ASN A 41 2.79 16.10 10.33
CA ASN A 41 2.49 15.52 11.64
C ASN A 41 1.12 14.81 11.74
N GLN A 42 0.32 14.78 10.68
CA GLN A 42 -1.01 14.16 10.64
C GLN A 42 -1.12 13.04 9.59
N VAL A 43 -0.15 12.96 8.69
CA VAL A 43 -0.14 11.96 7.63
C VAL A 43 -0.11 10.56 8.21
N LYS A 44 -1.00 9.71 7.71
CA LYS A 44 -1.09 8.31 8.17
C LYS A 44 -0.10 7.42 7.42
N PRO A 45 0.48 6.39 8.09
CA PRO A 45 1.46 5.49 7.47
C PRO A 45 1.02 4.91 6.12
N HIS A 46 -0.21 4.44 5.99
CA HIS A 46 -0.72 3.89 4.74
C HIS A 46 -0.77 4.91 3.59
N ARG A 47 -0.93 6.21 3.89
CA ARG A 47 -0.88 7.29 2.88
C ARG A 47 0.54 7.53 2.42
N ILE A 48 1.52 7.55 3.34
CA ILE A 48 2.95 7.63 3.00
C ILE A 48 3.33 6.50 2.05
N LEU A 49 2.94 5.25 2.37
CA LEU A 49 3.22 4.10 1.51
C LEU A 49 2.59 4.23 0.12
N ALA A 50 1.34 4.69 0.04
CA ALA A 50 0.64 4.90 -1.22
C ALA A 50 1.29 6.02 -2.07
N ILE A 51 1.64 7.14 -1.44
CA ILE A 51 2.30 8.29 -2.08
C ILE A 51 3.69 7.88 -2.60
N ASN A 52 4.50 7.21 -1.78
CA ASN A 52 5.82 6.72 -2.16
C ASN A 52 5.76 5.71 -3.31
N ARG A 53 4.72 4.88 -3.34
CA ARG A 53 4.49 3.97 -4.45
C ARG A 53 4.12 4.72 -5.73
N GLY A 54 3.22 5.70 -5.66
CA GLY A 54 2.84 6.52 -6.80
C GLY A 54 4.00 7.33 -7.38
N GLU A 55 4.88 7.85 -6.52
CA GLU A 55 6.12 8.53 -6.94
C GLU A 55 7.09 7.56 -7.65
N ARG A 56 7.31 6.37 -7.10
CA ARG A 56 8.17 5.35 -7.70
C ARG A 56 7.65 4.82 -9.03
N GLU A 57 6.33 4.74 -9.19
CA GLU A 57 5.68 4.34 -10.45
C GLU A 57 5.58 5.49 -11.47
N GLY A 58 6.05 6.70 -11.12
CA GLY A 58 6.03 7.88 -11.98
C GLY A 58 4.63 8.46 -12.20
N ALA A 59 3.68 8.14 -11.33
CA ALA A 59 2.32 8.65 -11.40
C ALA A 59 2.13 9.95 -10.60
N LEU A 60 2.96 10.16 -9.57
CA LEU A 60 2.89 11.32 -8.67
C LEU A 60 4.25 12.02 -8.58
N GLU A 61 4.21 13.35 -8.52
CA GLU A 61 5.29 14.20 -8.03
C GLU A 61 5.03 14.53 -6.57
N VAL A 62 6.02 14.34 -5.70
CA VAL A 62 5.88 14.52 -4.26
C VAL A 62 6.82 15.60 -3.76
N THR A 63 6.28 16.57 -3.04
CA THR A 63 7.04 17.67 -2.46
C THR A 63 6.70 17.81 -0.97
N ILE A 64 7.69 18.24 -0.18
CA ILE A 64 7.47 18.74 1.17
C ILE A 64 7.60 20.24 1.13
N ASP A 65 6.49 20.91 1.36
CA ASP A 65 6.40 22.36 1.45
C ASP A 65 6.68 22.80 2.89
N VAL A 66 7.70 23.62 3.07
CA VAL A 66 8.19 24.09 4.37
C VAL A 66 8.49 25.59 4.30
N ASP A 67 8.29 26.28 5.40
CA ASP A 67 8.71 27.67 5.53
C ASP A 67 10.22 27.76 5.80
N VAL A 68 10.97 27.96 4.72
CA VAL A 68 12.43 28.09 4.77
C VAL A 68 12.85 29.38 5.50
N ASP A 69 12.05 30.43 5.40
CA ASP A 69 12.36 31.73 6.04
C ASP A 69 12.28 31.57 7.57
N SER A 70 11.32 30.84 8.09
CA SER A 70 11.25 30.49 9.51
C SER A 70 12.46 29.69 9.98
N ALA A 71 13.00 28.79 9.15
CA ALA A 71 14.23 28.06 9.45
C ALA A 71 15.46 28.98 9.49
N VAL A 72 15.55 29.93 8.57
CA VAL A 72 16.59 30.97 8.56
C VAL A 72 16.53 31.81 9.84
N LEU A 73 15.35 32.29 10.19
CA LEU A 73 15.13 33.08 11.42
C LEU A 73 15.48 32.29 12.68
N LEU A 74 15.13 30.99 12.72
CA LEU A 74 15.46 30.11 13.82
C LEU A 74 16.98 30.00 14.02
N LEU A 75 17.74 29.81 12.94
CA LEU A 75 19.19 29.73 13.01
C LEU A 75 19.85 31.07 13.31
N GLN A 76 19.35 32.16 12.75
CA GLN A 76 19.85 33.50 13.07
C GLN A 76 19.72 33.84 14.55
N LYS A 77 18.66 33.36 15.22
CA LYS A 77 18.49 33.51 16.68
C LYS A 77 19.47 32.65 17.49
N LYS A 78 19.85 31.50 16.96
CA LYS A 78 20.76 30.56 17.66
C LYS A 78 22.25 30.83 17.44
N VAL A 79 22.60 31.49 16.34
CA VAL A 79 23.98 31.81 15.98
C VAL A 79 24.25 33.27 16.23
N LYS A 80 25.38 33.60 16.85
CA LYS A 80 25.80 34.97 17.07
C LYS A 80 26.18 35.63 15.74
N ILE A 81 25.34 36.51 15.24
CA ILE A 81 25.55 37.24 13.99
C ILE A 81 26.39 38.46 14.28
N ASN A 82 27.59 38.57 13.66
CA ASN A 82 28.51 39.67 13.89
C ASN A 82 28.54 40.69 12.72
N ASN A 83 28.05 40.31 11.55
CA ASN A 83 28.01 41.16 10.36
C ASN A 83 27.02 40.63 9.32
N ASN A 84 26.79 41.39 8.24
CA ASN A 84 25.87 40.99 7.16
C ASN A 84 26.34 39.71 6.41
N TYR A 85 27.64 39.50 6.26
CA TYR A 85 28.16 38.30 5.61
C TYR A 85 27.75 37.00 6.34
N HIS A 86 27.70 37.05 7.70
CA HIS A 86 27.23 35.93 8.49
C HIS A 86 25.73 35.67 8.27
N LYS A 87 24.94 36.76 8.10
CA LYS A 87 23.51 36.63 7.82
C LYS A 87 23.28 35.95 6.46
N ASP A 88 23.96 36.46 5.42
CA ASP A 88 23.85 35.93 4.05
C ASP A 88 24.33 34.49 3.97
N ALA A 89 25.43 34.16 4.68
CA ALA A 89 25.94 32.78 4.76
C ALA A 89 24.98 31.81 5.46
N ILE A 90 24.26 32.24 6.48
CA ILE A 90 23.23 31.44 7.15
C ILE A 90 22.07 31.20 6.18
N GLU A 91 21.59 32.23 5.50
CA GLU A 91 20.51 32.13 4.53
C GLU A 91 20.85 31.16 3.38
N ASP A 92 21.99 31.35 2.72
CA ASP A 92 22.48 30.43 1.68
C ASP A 92 22.64 29.01 2.20
N GLY A 93 23.23 28.84 3.39
CA GLY A 93 23.44 27.54 4.01
C GLY A 93 22.12 26.82 4.35
N VAL A 94 21.10 27.55 4.80
CA VAL A 94 19.78 26.98 5.07
C VAL A 94 19.09 26.59 3.77
N VAL A 95 18.98 27.50 2.83
CA VAL A 95 18.24 27.30 1.58
C VAL A 95 18.88 26.18 0.75
N ARG A 96 20.18 26.24 0.55
CA ARG A 96 20.88 25.36 -0.39
C ARG A 96 21.32 24.02 0.20
N LEU A 97 21.62 23.95 1.49
CA LEU A 97 22.20 22.77 2.10
C LEU A 97 21.31 22.13 3.17
N LEU A 98 20.87 22.90 4.17
CA LEU A 98 20.19 22.36 5.32
C LEU A 98 18.76 21.92 5.02
N SER A 99 17.95 22.78 4.40
CA SER A 99 16.55 22.48 4.09
C SER A 99 16.41 21.24 3.18
N PRO A 100 17.13 21.13 2.05
CA PRO A 100 17.07 19.92 1.23
C PRO A 100 17.54 18.66 1.98
N ALA A 101 18.54 18.79 2.85
CA ALA A 101 19.04 17.66 3.62
C ALA A 101 18.04 17.21 4.70
N VAL A 102 17.39 18.14 5.38
CA VAL A 102 16.37 17.86 6.40
C VAL A 102 15.10 17.30 5.75
N ILE A 103 14.69 17.83 4.60
CA ILE A 103 13.53 17.30 3.86
C ILE A 103 13.77 15.82 3.45
N ARG A 104 14.97 15.48 2.97
CA ARG A 104 15.32 14.08 2.66
C ARG A 104 15.31 13.19 3.90
N GLU A 105 15.80 13.68 5.03
CA GLU A 105 15.79 12.99 6.32
C GLU A 105 14.34 12.70 6.75
N ILE A 106 13.47 13.72 6.75
CA ILE A 106 12.05 13.57 7.08
C ILE A 106 11.39 12.53 6.16
N ARG A 107 11.61 12.60 4.84
CA ARG A 107 11.06 11.60 3.90
C ARG A 107 11.51 10.18 4.20
N SER A 108 12.79 10.01 4.62
CA SER A 108 13.32 8.70 5.01
C SER A 108 12.68 8.21 6.30
N ASP A 109 12.65 9.04 7.32
CA ASP A 109 12.13 8.68 8.65
C ASP A 109 10.64 8.33 8.59
N GLU A 110 9.83 9.13 7.88
CA GLU A 110 8.41 8.86 7.64
C GLU A 110 8.18 7.57 6.85
N THR A 111 9.06 7.26 5.90
CA THR A 111 8.99 6.00 5.13
C THR A 111 9.31 4.81 6.01
N ASP A 112 10.37 4.88 6.81
CA ASP A 112 10.80 3.80 7.70
C ASP A 112 9.75 3.51 8.78
N GLU A 113 9.11 4.55 9.33
CA GLU A 113 8.01 4.41 10.27
C GLU A 113 6.77 3.78 9.61
N ALA A 114 6.42 4.24 8.40
CA ALA A 114 5.29 3.72 7.64
C ALA A 114 5.49 2.26 7.24
N ASP A 115 6.68 1.87 6.81
CA ASP A 115 7.04 0.49 6.48
C ASP A 115 6.96 -0.41 7.71
N SER A 116 7.52 0.03 8.85
CA SER A 116 7.48 -0.72 10.10
C SER A 116 6.03 -0.96 10.57
N HIS A 117 5.18 0.07 10.49
CA HIS A 117 3.77 -0.04 10.82
C HIS A 117 3.03 -0.99 9.86
N GLY A 118 3.27 -0.88 8.56
CA GLY A 118 2.70 -1.74 7.52
C GLY A 118 3.07 -3.21 7.71
N ILE A 119 4.33 -3.50 8.00
CA ILE A 119 4.83 -4.86 8.30
C ILE A 119 4.15 -5.41 9.55
N GLY A 120 3.96 -4.59 10.58
CA GLY A 120 3.26 -4.98 11.80
C GLY A 120 1.83 -5.45 11.54
N ILE A 121 1.05 -4.65 10.81
CA ILE A 121 -0.34 -4.98 10.42
C ILE A 121 -0.38 -6.23 9.55
N PHE A 122 0.51 -6.32 8.56
CA PHE A 122 0.58 -7.50 7.69
C PHE A 122 0.89 -8.77 8.49
N SER A 123 1.85 -8.70 9.40
CA SER A 123 2.22 -9.83 10.26
C SER A 123 1.06 -10.32 11.13
N GLU A 124 0.30 -9.39 11.72
CA GLU A 124 -0.88 -9.73 12.52
C GLU A 124 -1.98 -10.36 11.66
N ASN A 125 -2.27 -9.79 10.50
CA ASN A 125 -3.26 -10.34 9.57
C ASN A 125 -2.87 -11.73 9.08
N LEU A 126 -1.59 -11.93 8.73
CA LEU A 126 -1.06 -13.22 8.32
C LEU A 126 -1.16 -14.26 9.45
N LYS A 127 -0.81 -13.87 10.69
CA LYS A 127 -0.96 -14.74 11.86
C LYS A 127 -2.40 -15.17 12.04
N ASN A 128 -3.34 -14.24 11.99
CA ASN A 128 -4.76 -14.53 12.13
C ASN A 128 -5.26 -15.47 11.03
N LEU A 129 -4.83 -15.26 9.78
CA LEU A 129 -5.15 -16.15 8.68
C LEU A 129 -4.60 -17.56 8.88
N LEU A 130 -3.32 -17.69 9.25
CA LEU A 130 -2.67 -18.98 9.48
C LEU A 130 -3.22 -19.72 10.71
N MET A 131 -3.70 -18.98 11.72
CA MET A 131 -4.32 -19.54 12.93
C MET A 131 -5.82 -19.83 12.77
N THR A 132 -6.40 -19.55 11.60
CA THR A 132 -7.80 -19.90 11.31
C THR A 132 -7.97 -21.41 11.41
N GLN A 133 -8.94 -21.85 12.20
CA GLN A 133 -9.18 -23.28 12.41
C GLN A 133 -9.61 -23.93 11.09
N PRO A 134 -9.02 -25.08 10.73
CA PRO A 134 -9.48 -25.85 9.57
C PRO A 134 -10.89 -26.38 9.80
N ILE A 135 -11.66 -26.53 8.73
CA ILE A 135 -12.97 -27.19 8.76
C ILE A 135 -12.73 -28.65 9.05
N LYS A 136 -13.07 -29.09 10.28
CA LYS A 136 -12.88 -30.49 10.72
C LYS A 136 -14.13 -31.33 10.44
N GLY A 137 -13.91 -32.60 10.10
CA GLY A 137 -14.97 -33.59 9.98
C GLY A 137 -15.92 -33.38 8.81
N SER A 138 -15.53 -32.58 7.81
CA SER A 138 -16.33 -32.32 6.62
C SER A 138 -15.52 -32.65 5.36
N ARG A 139 -16.20 -33.17 4.33
CA ARG A 139 -15.62 -33.33 3.01
C ARG A 139 -15.71 -32.03 2.24
N VAL A 140 -14.57 -31.54 1.79
CA VAL A 140 -14.43 -30.21 1.20
C VAL A 140 -14.08 -30.29 -0.28
N LEU A 141 -14.74 -29.49 -1.10
CA LEU A 141 -14.31 -29.18 -2.45
C LEU A 141 -13.63 -27.81 -2.43
N GLY A 142 -12.31 -27.80 -2.60
CA GLY A 142 -11.54 -26.58 -2.81
C GLY A 142 -11.62 -26.13 -4.25
N VAL A 143 -11.93 -24.87 -4.49
CA VAL A 143 -12.07 -24.24 -5.81
C VAL A 143 -11.10 -23.07 -5.90
N ASP A 144 -10.14 -23.15 -6.82
CA ASP A 144 -9.17 -22.08 -7.11
C ASP A 144 -9.46 -21.47 -8.48
N PRO A 145 -10.08 -20.26 -8.51
CA PRO A 145 -10.46 -19.62 -9.76
C PRO A 145 -9.24 -19.20 -10.58
N GLY A 146 -9.21 -19.56 -11.86
CA GLY A 146 -8.18 -19.17 -12.82
C GLY A 146 -8.80 -18.65 -14.11
N ILE A 147 -8.53 -17.38 -14.46
CA ILE A 147 -9.13 -16.71 -15.61
C ILE A 147 -8.68 -17.32 -16.94
N ARG A 148 -7.37 -17.53 -17.11
CA ARG A 148 -6.78 -18.02 -18.37
C ARG A 148 -6.67 -19.55 -18.44
N THR A 149 -6.38 -20.19 -17.33
CA THR A 149 -6.10 -21.63 -17.27
C THR A 149 -7.31 -22.47 -16.89
N GLY A 150 -8.42 -21.85 -16.55
CA GLY A 150 -9.61 -22.47 -15.97
C GLY A 150 -9.50 -22.61 -14.44
N THR A 151 -10.62 -22.88 -13.81
CA THR A 151 -10.74 -23.03 -12.36
C THR A 151 -10.38 -24.46 -11.94
N LYS A 152 -9.43 -24.59 -11.05
CA LYS A 152 -9.00 -25.88 -10.49
C LYS A 152 -9.86 -26.26 -9.31
N CYS A 153 -10.35 -27.50 -9.29
CA CYS A 153 -11.15 -28.03 -8.21
C CYS A 153 -10.46 -29.28 -7.62
N ALA A 154 -10.44 -29.39 -6.29
CA ALA A 154 -9.89 -30.54 -5.58
C ALA A 154 -10.81 -30.96 -4.44
N ALA A 155 -11.13 -32.26 -4.37
CA ALA A 155 -11.94 -32.86 -3.32
C ALA A 155 -11.05 -33.47 -2.23
N LEU A 156 -11.37 -33.16 -0.97
CA LEU A 156 -10.71 -33.68 0.24
C LEU A 156 -11.72 -34.41 1.10
N ASP A 157 -11.28 -35.45 1.82
CA ASP A 157 -12.08 -36.12 2.84
C ASP A 157 -12.05 -35.34 4.17
N GLU A 158 -12.73 -35.85 5.17
CA GLU A 158 -12.86 -35.28 6.51
C GLU A 158 -11.53 -35.19 7.29
N THR A 159 -10.49 -35.88 6.83
CA THR A 159 -9.13 -35.85 7.40
C THR A 159 -8.18 -34.94 6.62
N GLY A 160 -8.65 -34.37 5.50
CA GLY A 160 -7.82 -33.58 4.57
C GLY A 160 -7.10 -34.41 3.52
N LYS A 161 -7.39 -35.71 3.40
CA LYS A 161 -6.81 -36.57 2.39
C LYS A 161 -7.40 -36.25 1.01
N TYR A 162 -6.53 -36.16 0.02
CA TYR A 162 -6.90 -35.93 -1.38
C TYR A 162 -7.70 -37.08 -1.97
N LEU A 163 -8.87 -36.79 -2.55
CA LEU A 163 -9.77 -37.73 -3.19
C LEU A 163 -9.76 -37.66 -4.72
N GLY A 164 -9.53 -36.45 -5.25
CA GLY A 164 -9.49 -36.22 -6.69
C GLY A 164 -9.54 -34.76 -7.07
N SER A 165 -9.22 -34.45 -8.32
CA SER A 165 -9.28 -33.11 -8.86
C SER A 165 -9.79 -33.07 -10.28
N PHE A 166 -10.31 -31.90 -10.70
CA PHE A 166 -10.78 -31.63 -12.03
C PHE A 166 -10.65 -30.17 -12.38
N LEU A 167 -10.79 -29.81 -13.63
CA LEU A 167 -10.73 -28.45 -14.14
C LEU A 167 -12.08 -28.07 -14.71
N ILE A 168 -12.56 -26.87 -14.39
CA ILE A 168 -13.77 -26.28 -14.99
C ILE A 168 -13.42 -25.01 -15.77
N ARG A 169 -14.19 -24.71 -16.80
CA ARG A 169 -14.04 -23.52 -17.64
C ARG A 169 -15.36 -22.76 -17.70
N GLN A 170 -15.66 -22.00 -16.66
CA GLN A 170 -16.93 -21.31 -16.47
C GLN A 170 -17.34 -20.40 -17.65
N VAL A 171 -16.35 -19.76 -18.30
CA VAL A 171 -16.60 -18.82 -19.40
C VAL A 171 -16.88 -19.52 -20.73
N THR A 172 -16.15 -20.61 -21.02
CA THR A 172 -16.25 -21.30 -22.33
C THR A 172 -17.17 -22.51 -22.32
N ASP A 173 -17.40 -23.09 -21.14
CA ASP A 173 -18.28 -24.27 -20.95
C ASP A 173 -18.98 -24.20 -19.59
N PRO A 174 -20.02 -23.35 -19.46
CA PRO A 174 -20.75 -23.19 -18.20
C PRO A 174 -21.51 -24.46 -17.79
N ASP A 175 -22.17 -25.12 -18.74
CA ASP A 175 -22.99 -26.32 -18.48
C ASP A 175 -22.14 -27.51 -18.11
N GLY A 176 -21.03 -27.73 -18.80
CA GLY A 176 -20.07 -28.77 -18.45
C GLY A 176 -19.42 -28.50 -17.07
N SER A 177 -19.15 -27.26 -16.77
CA SER A 177 -18.62 -26.86 -15.45
C SER A 177 -19.62 -27.14 -14.33
N TYR A 178 -20.89 -26.81 -14.52
CA TYR A 178 -21.96 -27.08 -13.57
C TYR A 178 -22.12 -28.59 -13.33
N ASN A 179 -22.17 -29.38 -14.41
CA ASN A 179 -22.31 -30.81 -14.34
C ASN A 179 -21.12 -31.49 -13.63
N ALA A 180 -19.87 -31.06 -13.93
CA ALA A 180 -18.67 -31.58 -13.29
C ALA A 180 -18.65 -31.31 -11.76
N VAL A 181 -19.06 -30.12 -11.33
CA VAL A 181 -19.15 -29.79 -9.90
C VAL A 181 -20.23 -30.63 -9.22
N ASN A 182 -21.41 -30.77 -9.81
CA ASN A 182 -22.48 -31.58 -9.24
C ASN A 182 -22.09 -33.10 -9.18
N GLU A 183 -21.44 -33.60 -10.18
CA GLU A 183 -20.90 -34.96 -10.16
C GLU A 183 -19.89 -35.17 -9.05
N ALA A 184 -18.96 -34.23 -8.87
CA ALA A 184 -17.98 -34.25 -7.79
C ALA A 184 -18.63 -34.19 -6.40
N ILE A 185 -19.65 -33.31 -6.21
CA ILE A 185 -20.41 -33.22 -4.95
C ILE A 185 -21.03 -34.57 -4.60
N ARG A 186 -21.67 -35.23 -5.56
CA ARG A 186 -22.29 -36.53 -5.35
C ARG A 186 -21.27 -37.65 -5.15
N LYS A 187 -20.25 -37.73 -6.01
CA LYS A 187 -19.23 -38.78 -6.02
C LYS A 187 -18.41 -38.78 -4.72
N TYR A 188 -18.02 -37.61 -4.24
CA TYR A 188 -17.16 -37.50 -3.06
C TYR A 188 -17.96 -37.16 -1.79
N ASN A 189 -19.28 -37.08 -1.88
CA ASN A 189 -20.16 -36.67 -0.76
C ASN A 189 -19.70 -35.34 -0.10
N ILE A 190 -19.48 -34.33 -0.94
CA ILE A 190 -18.97 -33.01 -0.52
C ILE A 190 -20.03 -32.31 0.34
N GLN A 191 -19.62 -31.78 1.49
CA GLN A 191 -20.46 -31.06 2.43
C GLN A 191 -20.19 -29.57 2.44
N VAL A 192 -18.97 -29.15 2.06
CA VAL A 192 -18.52 -27.76 2.06
C VAL A 192 -17.76 -27.47 0.77
N VAL A 193 -18.06 -26.32 0.17
CA VAL A 193 -17.29 -25.79 -0.96
C VAL A 193 -16.53 -24.56 -0.50
N ALA A 194 -15.21 -24.59 -0.59
CA ALA A 194 -14.32 -23.47 -0.29
C ALA A 194 -13.80 -22.87 -1.60
N VAL A 195 -14.13 -21.59 -1.84
CA VAL A 195 -13.73 -20.89 -3.06
C VAL A 195 -12.64 -19.87 -2.71
N GLY A 196 -11.51 -19.93 -3.43
CA GLY A 196 -10.44 -18.94 -3.32
C GLY A 196 -10.91 -17.57 -3.83
N ASN A 197 -10.61 -16.52 -3.05
CA ASN A 197 -10.91 -15.14 -3.43
C ASN A 197 -9.78 -14.58 -4.31
N ALA A 198 -9.66 -15.05 -5.55
CA ALA A 198 -8.82 -14.38 -6.54
C ALA A 198 -9.57 -13.15 -7.06
N GLY A 199 -9.30 -11.99 -6.52
CA GLY A 199 -10.02 -10.71 -6.58
C GLY A 199 -10.49 -10.14 -7.93
N THR A 200 -10.66 -10.94 -8.98
CA THR A 200 -11.06 -10.47 -10.31
C THR A 200 -12.38 -11.09 -10.83
N LEU A 201 -13.04 -11.96 -10.08
CA LEU A 201 -14.25 -12.65 -10.55
C LEU A 201 -15.57 -12.16 -9.92
N LEU A 202 -15.56 -11.14 -9.08
CA LEU A 202 -16.78 -10.65 -8.39
C LEU A 202 -17.34 -9.35 -8.96
N HIS A 203 -16.93 -8.93 -10.14
CA HIS A 203 -17.53 -7.78 -10.83
C HIS A 203 -18.14 -8.22 -12.16
N HIS A 204 -19.26 -8.91 -12.08
CA HIS A 204 -20.31 -8.91 -13.14
C HIS A 204 -21.64 -9.31 -12.52
#